data_8107b37341940b51594f100f7351f599
#
_entry.id   8107b37341940b51594f100f7351f599
#
_cell.length_a   1.000
_cell.length_b   1.000
_cell.length_c   1.000
_cell.angle_alpha   90.00
_cell.angle_beta   90.00
_cell.angle_gamma   90.00
#
_symmetry.space_group_name_H-M   'P 1'
#
loop_
_entity.id
_entity.type
_entity.pdbx_description
1 polymer ?
#
loop_
_entity_poly.entity_id
_entity_poly.type
_entity_poly.pdbx_seq_one_letter_code
_entity_poly.pdbx_strand_id
1 'polypeptide(L)'
;MLRNTTKKPPRSLLFLFFCILVSAAVLGGMGIPLVSSEGMVIRAHLIEGDLPATPEDPTWAKVPPMTLPLSGQVITRPVWPEPTARALSVRSIHNGSEIAFLLEWQDNTKNDRLTPGTFRDGVAIGLPLGDAPAFFCMGQLD
;
A
#
# COMPACT_ATOMS: atom_id res chain seq x y z
N MET A 1 44.63 -63.98 -6.00
CA MET A 1 43.66 -64.01 -4.94
C MET A 1 43.70 -62.64 -4.22
N LEU A 2 42.89 -61.68 -4.70
CA LEU A 2 42.89 -60.29 -4.19
C LEU A 2 41.77 -60.14 -3.17
N ARG A 3 42.13 -59.90 -1.90
CA ARG A 3 41.26 -59.73 -0.77
C ARG A 3 40.82 -58.26 -0.73
N ASN A 4 39.60 -58.01 -1.15
CA ASN A 4 38.98 -56.66 -1.06
C ASN A 4 38.51 -56.43 0.38
N THR A 5 39.25 -55.61 1.18
CA THR A 5 38.86 -55.18 2.49
C THR A 5 38.13 -53.83 2.42
N THR A 6 36.84 -53.86 2.31
CA THR A 6 36.01 -52.65 2.46
C THR A 6 36.02 -52.20 3.90
N LYS A 7 36.87 -51.23 4.21
CA LYS A 7 36.97 -50.64 5.55
C LYS A 7 35.73 -49.73 5.76
N LYS A 8 34.85 -50.15 6.65
CA LYS A 8 33.65 -49.38 7.02
C LYS A 8 34.09 -48.04 7.63
N PRO A 9 33.57 -46.90 7.17
CA PRO A 9 33.97 -45.60 7.73
C PRO A 9 33.60 -45.52 9.24
N PRO A 10 34.39 -44.80 10.07
CA PRO A 10 34.13 -44.65 11.47
C PRO A 10 32.80 -43.89 11.67
N ARG A 11 32.02 -44.37 12.67
CA ARG A 11 30.70 -43.81 12.99
C ARG A 11 30.71 -42.30 13.24
N SER A 12 31.84 -41.77 13.71
CA SER A 12 32.06 -40.34 13.94
C SER A 12 32.04 -39.52 12.63
N LEU A 13 32.60 -40.08 11.53
CA LEU A 13 32.63 -39.43 10.23
C LEU A 13 31.22 -39.36 9.63
N LEU A 14 30.39 -40.37 9.81
CA LEU A 14 29.00 -40.39 9.36
C LEU A 14 28.14 -39.36 10.09
N PHE A 15 28.41 -39.16 11.40
CA PHE A 15 27.71 -38.14 12.18
C PHE A 15 28.06 -36.71 11.79
N LEU A 16 29.32 -36.48 11.42
CA LEU A 16 29.80 -35.17 10.97
C LEU A 16 29.17 -34.80 9.62
N PHE A 17 29.10 -35.76 8.69
CA PHE A 17 28.42 -35.54 7.40
C PHE A 17 26.92 -35.28 7.54
N PHE A 18 26.25 -35.97 8.48
CA PHE A 18 24.83 -35.75 8.76
C PHE A 18 24.57 -34.37 9.35
N CYS A 19 25.41 -33.88 10.27
CA CYS A 19 25.30 -32.53 10.84
C CYS A 19 25.52 -31.43 9.79
N ILE A 20 26.46 -31.62 8.84
CA ILE A 20 26.71 -30.65 7.76
C ILE A 20 25.54 -30.61 6.80
N LEU A 21 24.93 -31.75 6.46
CA LEU A 21 23.75 -31.80 5.58
C LEU A 21 22.51 -31.14 6.22
N VAL A 22 22.30 -31.33 7.52
CA VAL A 22 21.18 -30.70 8.23
C VAL A 22 21.38 -29.19 8.35
N SER A 23 22.60 -28.71 8.62
CA SER A 23 22.87 -27.26 8.68
C SER A 23 22.74 -26.59 7.30
N ALA A 24 23.12 -27.25 6.21
CA ALA A 24 22.93 -26.73 4.87
C ALA A 24 21.44 -26.64 4.46
N ALA A 25 20.61 -27.60 4.91
CA ALA A 25 19.17 -27.59 4.67
C ALA A 25 18.44 -26.47 5.47
N VAL A 26 18.93 -26.13 6.67
CA VAL A 26 18.36 -25.04 7.49
C VAL A 26 18.74 -23.67 6.93
N LEU A 27 19.94 -23.50 6.35
CA LEU A 27 20.38 -22.25 5.76
C LEU A 27 19.81 -21.99 4.35
N GLY A 28 19.38 -23.05 3.63
CA GLY A 28 18.81 -22.94 2.29
C GLY A 28 17.31 -22.66 2.26
N GLY A 29 16.61 -22.74 3.39
CA GLY A 29 15.15 -22.68 3.46
C GLY A 29 14.53 -21.35 3.96
N MET A 30 15.33 -20.41 4.45
CA MET A 30 14.85 -19.08 4.84
C MET A 30 15.07 -18.09 3.69
N GLY A 31 14.40 -18.31 2.57
CA GLY A 31 14.07 -17.22 1.68
C GLY A 31 13.15 -16.28 2.46
N ILE A 32 13.71 -15.22 3.07
CA ILE A 32 12.93 -14.10 3.56
C ILE A 32 12.16 -13.63 2.33
N PRO A 33 10.82 -13.70 2.28
CA PRO A 33 10.10 -13.07 1.22
C PRO A 33 10.50 -11.59 1.30
N LEU A 34 11.22 -11.10 0.30
CA LEU A 34 11.31 -9.68 0.07
C LEU A 34 9.87 -9.26 -0.19
N VAL A 35 9.20 -8.79 0.86
CA VAL A 35 7.95 -8.07 0.72
C VAL A 35 8.35 -6.83 -0.07
N SER A 36 8.27 -6.95 -1.39
CA SER A 36 8.22 -5.80 -2.26
C SER A 36 7.01 -5.02 -1.76
N SER A 37 7.24 -3.90 -1.11
CA SER A 37 6.20 -2.91 -0.92
C SER A 37 5.93 -2.35 -2.32
N GLU A 38 5.18 -3.10 -3.13
CA GLU A 38 4.52 -2.49 -4.27
C GLU A 38 3.63 -1.42 -3.67
N GLY A 39 4.09 -0.17 -3.83
CA GLY A 39 3.34 0.99 -3.38
C GLY A 39 1.95 0.89 -3.97
N MET A 40 0.95 1.22 -3.18
CA MET A 40 -0.44 1.21 -3.62
C MET A 40 -0.57 2.15 -4.82
N VAL A 41 -0.87 1.62 -6.00
CA VAL A 41 -0.91 2.38 -7.26
C VAL A 41 -2.35 2.57 -7.70
N ILE A 42 -2.82 3.82 -7.70
CA ILE A 42 -4.10 4.19 -8.28
C ILE A 42 -3.90 4.40 -9.78
N ARG A 43 -4.56 3.58 -10.60
CA ARG A 43 -4.51 3.69 -12.06
C ARG A 43 -5.68 4.52 -12.54
N ALA A 44 -5.38 5.59 -13.29
CA ALA A 44 -6.39 6.36 -13.99
C ALA A 44 -6.80 5.63 -15.30
N HIS A 45 -8.10 5.44 -15.50
CA HIS A 45 -8.64 4.81 -16.69
C HIS A 45 -8.85 5.85 -17.79
N LEU A 46 -8.41 5.53 -19.01
CA LEU A 46 -8.65 6.38 -20.17
C LEU A 46 -10.13 6.34 -20.57
N ILE A 47 -10.73 7.49 -20.74
CA ILE A 47 -12.05 7.65 -21.34
C ILE A 47 -11.98 8.61 -22.52
N GLU A 48 -12.92 8.51 -23.45
CA GLU A 48 -13.08 9.44 -24.56
C GLU A 48 -14.04 10.56 -24.17
N GLY A 49 -13.72 11.79 -24.59
CA GLY A 49 -14.58 12.97 -24.38
C GLY A 49 -14.33 13.69 -23.06
N ASP A 50 -15.35 14.37 -22.59
CA ASP A 50 -15.29 15.19 -21.38
C ASP A 50 -15.31 14.33 -20.11
N LEU A 51 -14.59 14.79 -19.08
CA LEU A 51 -14.62 14.15 -17.77
C LEU A 51 -15.94 14.43 -17.05
N PRO A 52 -16.47 13.47 -16.26
CA PRO A 52 -17.69 13.67 -15.50
C PRO A 52 -17.52 14.79 -14.46
N ALA A 53 -18.48 15.70 -14.45
CA ALA A 53 -18.49 16.86 -13.56
C ALA A 53 -19.15 16.58 -12.20
N THR A 54 -19.88 15.46 -12.07
CA THR A 54 -20.60 15.11 -10.83
C THR A 54 -20.32 13.67 -10.42
N PRO A 55 -20.42 13.36 -9.11
CA PRO A 55 -20.19 12.00 -8.63
C PRO A 55 -21.25 10.99 -9.07
N GLU A 56 -22.44 11.45 -9.47
CA GLU A 56 -23.55 10.62 -9.93
C GLU A 56 -23.44 10.18 -11.38
N ASP A 57 -22.46 10.70 -12.12
CA ASP A 57 -22.27 10.36 -13.53
C ASP A 57 -22.05 8.84 -13.71
N PRO A 58 -22.79 8.18 -14.63
CA PRO A 58 -22.70 6.74 -14.84
C PRO A 58 -21.34 6.26 -15.34
N THR A 59 -20.48 7.15 -15.81
CA THR A 59 -19.11 6.83 -16.22
C THR A 59 -18.31 6.26 -15.06
N TRP A 60 -18.52 6.74 -13.84
CA TRP A 60 -17.85 6.24 -12.66
C TRP A 60 -18.15 4.78 -12.34
N ALA A 61 -19.33 4.30 -12.69
CA ALA A 61 -19.73 2.89 -12.48
C ALA A 61 -18.89 1.91 -13.31
N LYS A 62 -18.26 2.38 -14.39
CA LYS A 62 -17.44 1.56 -15.30
C LYS A 62 -16.01 1.40 -14.79
N VAL A 63 -15.61 2.18 -13.79
CA VAL A 63 -14.25 2.22 -13.24
C VAL A 63 -14.20 1.47 -11.90
N PRO A 64 -13.40 0.42 -11.80
CA PRO A 64 -13.28 -0.30 -10.53
C PRO A 64 -12.66 0.60 -9.45
N PRO A 65 -13.24 0.63 -8.24
CA PRO A 65 -12.67 1.38 -7.13
C PRO A 65 -11.41 0.70 -6.59
N MET A 66 -10.48 1.51 -6.13
CA MET A 66 -9.38 1.07 -5.28
C MET A 66 -9.64 1.52 -3.85
N THR A 67 -9.55 0.61 -2.89
CA THR A 67 -9.74 0.92 -1.48
C THR A 67 -8.39 1.21 -0.81
N LEU A 68 -8.26 2.40 -0.24
CA LEU A 68 -7.10 2.83 0.53
C LEU A 68 -7.43 2.76 2.02
N PRO A 69 -6.65 2.03 2.83
CA PRO A 69 -6.80 2.10 4.28
C PRO A 69 -6.35 3.47 4.79
N LEU A 70 -7.10 4.06 5.71
CA LEU A 70 -6.77 5.31 6.35
C LEU A 70 -6.22 5.04 7.75
N SER A 71 -5.17 5.76 8.12
CA SER A 71 -4.59 5.75 9.46
C SER A 71 -5.00 6.99 10.25
N GLY A 72 -4.92 6.89 11.58
CA GLY A 72 -5.13 8.04 12.44
C GLY A 72 -4.07 9.13 12.26
N GLN A 73 -4.43 10.35 12.59
CA GLN A 73 -3.53 11.49 12.63
C GLN A 73 -2.81 11.53 14.00
N VAL A 74 -1.49 11.34 14.01
CA VAL A 74 -0.68 11.28 15.24
C VAL A 74 0.51 12.25 15.22
N ILE A 75 0.65 13.04 14.14
CA ILE A 75 1.81 13.89 13.90
C ILE A 75 1.64 15.27 14.52
N THR A 76 0.45 15.86 14.37
CA THR A 76 0.14 17.21 14.87
C THR A 76 -0.92 17.17 15.95
N ARG A 77 -0.90 18.16 16.86
CA ARG A 77 -1.93 18.28 17.90
C ARG A 77 -3.11 19.10 17.39
N PRO A 78 -4.36 18.73 17.72
CA PRO A 78 -4.74 17.54 18.50
C PRO A 78 -4.56 16.24 17.72
N VAL A 79 -4.03 15.21 18.36
CA VAL A 79 -3.84 13.88 17.75
C VAL A 79 -5.19 13.15 17.70
N TRP A 80 -5.40 12.40 16.61
CA TRP A 80 -6.59 11.58 16.43
C TRP A 80 -6.16 10.18 15.96
N PRO A 81 -5.78 9.29 16.89
CA PRO A 81 -5.18 8.00 16.56
C PRO A 81 -6.17 7.02 15.90
N GLU A 82 -7.46 7.17 16.15
CA GLU A 82 -8.49 6.31 15.58
C GLU A 82 -9.34 7.12 14.60
N PRO A 83 -9.17 6.93 13.28
CA PRO A 83 -9.95 7.66 12.29
C PRO A 83 -11.40 7.17 12.29
N THR A 84 -12.35 8.08 12.14
CA THR A 84 -13.76 7.76 11.95
C THR A 84 -13.98 7.05 10.62
N ALA A 85 -13.42 7.59 9.54
CA ALA A 85 -13.35 6.93 8.24
C ALA A 85 -12.11 6.04 8.20
N ARG A 86 -12.30 4.73 8.06
CA ARG A 86 -11.18 3.74 8.06
C ARG A 86 -10.66 3.40 6.68
N ALA A 87 -11.40 3.75 5.66
CA ALA A 87 -11.03 3.49 4.27
C ALA A 87 -11.58 4.58 3.35
N LEU A 88 -10.85 4.82 2.27
CA LEU A 88 -11.22 5.70 1.17
C LEU A 88 -11.32 4.86 -0.09
N SER A 89 -12.45 4.92 -0.78
CA SER A 89 -12.64 4.36 -2.12
C SER A 89 -12.25 5.42 -3.14
N VAL A 90 -11.36 5.08 -4.05
CA VAL A 90 -10.84 5.99 -5.06
C VAL A 90 -11.08 5.42 -6.45
N ARG A 91 -11.71 6.19 -7.32
CA ARG A 91 -11.72 5.96 -8.77
C ARG A 91 -10.99 7.09 -9.46
N SER A 92 -10.26 6.78 -10.52
CA SER A 92 -9.55 7.79 -11.30
C SER A 92 -9.70 7.54 -12.79
N ILE A 93 -9.97 8.62 -13.53
CA ILE A 93 -10.10 8.62 -14.97
C ILE A 93 -9.35 9.79 -15.57
N HIS A 94 -8.96 9.67 -16.83
CA HIS A 94 -8.36 10.74 -17.60
C HIS A 94 -8.80 10.69 -19.07
N ASN A 95 -8.70 11.81 -19.77
CA ASN A 95 -8.97 11.88 -21.22
C ASN A 95 -7.73 12.23 -22.06
N GLY A 96 -6.54 12.17 -21.42
CA GLY A 96 -5.27 12.52 -22.05
C GLY A 96 -4.78 13.94 -21.75
N SER A 97 -5.69 14.87 -21.45
CA SER A 97 -5.39 16.27 -21.09
C SER A 97 -5.74 16.60 -19.64
N GLU A 98 -6.75 15.96 -19.11
CA GLU A 98 -7.26 16.19 -17.75
C GLU A 98 -7.39 14.87 -16.99
N ILE A 99 -7.40 14.96 -15.68
CA ILE A 99 -7.61 13.84 -14.76
C ILE A 99 -8.69 14.20 -13.75
N ALA A 100 -9.56 13.24 -13.44
CA ALA A 100 -10.57 13.38 -12.42
C ALA A 100 -10.51 12.22 -11.43
N PHE A 101 -10.88 12.52 -10.18
CA PHE A 101 -10.93 11.55 -9.08
C PHE A 101 -12.31 11.58 -8.45
N LEU A 102 -12.90 10.40 -8.24
CA LEU A 102 -14.03 10.21 -7.36
C LEU A 102 -13.54 9.59 -6.05
N LEU A 103 -13.77 10.29 -4.95
CA LEU A 103 -13.37 9.91 -3.61
C LEU A 103 -14.61 9.68 -2.77
N GLU A 104 -14.74 8.48 -2.21
CA GLU A 104 -15.90 8.07 -1.41
C GLU A 104 -15.43 7.44 -0.11
N TRP A 105 -16.03 7.82 1.00
CA TRP A 105 -15.78 7.21 2.32
C TRP A 105 -17.08 7.00 3.05
N GLN A 106 -17.05 6.07 3.99
CA GLN A 106 -18.20 5.82 4.85
C GLN A 106 -18.18 6.80 6.02
N ASP A 107 -19.23 7.59 6.13
CA ASP A 107 -19.49 8.48 7.24
C ASP A 107 -20.98 8.39 7.64
N ASN A 108 -21.24 8.27 8.93
CA ASN A 108 -22.59 8.19 9.46
C ASN A 108 -23.16 9.57 9.80
N THR A 109 -22.37 10.62 9.65
CA THR A 109 -22.73 12.01 9.94
C THR A 109 -22.57 12.86 8.71
N LYS A 110 -23.34 13.93 8.62
CA LYS A 110 -23.19 14.93 7.58
C LYS A 110 -22.67 16.22 8.22
N ASN A 111 -21.40 16.51 8.05
CA ASN A 111 -20.77 17.71 8.54
C ASN A 111 -20.51 18.68 7.39
N ASP A 112 -21.49 19.47 6.99
CA ASP A 112 -21.42 20.41 5.87
C ASP A 112 -21.21 21.88 6.29
N ARG A 113 -21.12 22.15 7.60
CA ARG A 113 -20.98 23.49 8.15
C ARG A 113 -19.68 23.66 8.90
N LEU A 114 -19.05 24.82 8.68
CA LEU A 114 -17.91 25.28 9.44
C LEU A 114 -18.39 26.26 10.53
N THR A 115 -18.25 25.87 11.79
CA THR A 115 -18.53 26.75 12.95
C THR A 115 -17.36 26.65 13.93
N PRO A 116 -17.26 27.56 14.93
CA PRO A 116 -16.27 27.41 15.99
C PRO A 116 -16.44 26.04 16.68
N GLY A 117 -15.41 25.18 16.58
CA GLY A 117 -15.41 23.84 17.18
C GLY A 117 -16.04 22.72 16.34
N THR A 118 -16.57 23.00 15.14
CA THR A 118 -17.00 21.98 14.18
C THR A 118 -16.36 22.20 12.83
N PHE A 119 -15.89 21.11 12.22
CA PHE A 119 -15.24 21.13 10.92
C PHE A 119 -16.10 20.38 9.91
N ARG A 120 -16.03 20.83 8.67
CA ARG A 120 -16.68 20.10 7.56
C ARG A 120 -15.87 18.86 7.20
N ASP A 121 -16.60 17.84 6.74
CA ASP A 121 -15.98 16.70 6.08
C ASP A 121 -15.18 17.19 4.88
N GLY A 122 -14.01 16.64 4.68
CA GLY A 122 -13.13 17.05 3.59
C GLY A 122 -12.06 15.99 3.31
N VAL A 123 -11.63 15.99 2.08
CA VAL A 123 -10.53 15.18 1.58
C VAL A 123 -9.68 16.03 0.66
N ALA A 124 -8.39 15.79 0.65
CA ALA A 124 -7.46 16.47 -0.24
C ALA A 124 -6.51 15.47 -0.91
N ILE A 125 -6.16 15.75 -2.16
CA ILE A 125 -5.12 15.05 -2.90
C ILE A 125 -3.94 15.98 -3.06
N GLY A 126 -2.76 15.57 -2.61
CA GLY A 126 -1.51 16.27 -2.85
C GLY A 126 -0.79 15.70 -4.07
N LEU A 127 -0.49 16.53 -5.05
CA LEU A 127 0.27 16.16 -6.24
C LEU A 127 1.59 16.93 -6.25
N PRO A 128 2.74 16.25 -6.37
CA PRO A 128 4.02 16.95 -6.53
C PRO A 128 4.09 17.58 -7.93
N LEU A 129 4.58 18.82 -8.01
CA LEU A 129 4.81 19.53 -9.28
C LEU A 129 6.26 19.38 -9.78
N GLY A 130 6.98 18.36 -9.34
CA GLY A 130 8.37 18.12 -9.73
C GLY A 130 8.83 16.74 -9.24
N ASP A 131 10.14 16.52 -9.29
CA ASP A 131 10.76 15.24 -8.95
C ASP A 131 10.79 14.93 -7.43
N ALA A 132 10.58 15.96 -6.60
CA ALA A 132 10.50 15.76 -5.15
C ALA A 132 9.16 15.12 -4.76
N PRO A 133 9.15 14.14 -3.83
CA PRO A 133 7.91 13.59 -3.33
C PRO A 133 7.07 14.68 -2.65
N ALA A 134 5.74 14.59 -2.83
CA ALA A 134 4.84 15.52 -2.15
C ALA A 134 5.02 15.42 -0.62
N PHE A 135 5.27 16.58 0.00
CA PHE A 135 5.37 16.65 1.45
C PHE A 135 3.96 16.53 2.04
N PHE A 136 3.75 15.50 2.85
CA PHE A 136 2.42 15.18 3.39
C PHE A 136 1.97 16.07 4.56
N CYS A 137 2.88 16.83 5.17
CA CYS A 137 2.54 17.83 6.17
C CYS A 137 2.22 19.13 5.47
N MET A 138 1.00 19.63 5.62
CA MET A 138 0.60 20.92 5.06
C MET A 138 1.39 22.05 5.73
N GLY A 139 2.14 22.77 4.94
CA GLY A 139 2.98 23.89 5.35
C GLY A 139 4.46 23.52 5.45
N GLN A 140 5.23 23.94 4.46
CA GLN A 140 6.67 24.03 4.54
C GLN A 140 6.98 25.45 4.99
N LEU A 141 7.72 25.60 6.08
CA LEU A 141 8.31 26.89 6.44
C LEU A 141 9.49 27.10 5.49
N ASP A 142 9.41 28.13 4.66
CA ASP A 142 10.51 28.63 3.86
C ASP A 142 11.59 29.28 4.76
#